data_e084b4d4512ed48642d70668f2222f42
#
_entry.id   e084b4d4512ed48642d70668f2222f42
#
_cell.length_a   1.000
_cell.length_b   1.000
_cell.length_c   1.000
_cell.angle_alpha   90.00
_cell.angle_beta   90.00
_cell.angle_gamma   90.00
#
_symmetry.space_group_name_H-M   'P 1'
#
loop_
_entity.id
_entity.type
_entity.pdbx_description
1 polymer ?
#
loop_
_entity_poly.entity_id
_entity_poly.type
_entity_poly.pdbx_seq_one_letter_code
_entity_poly.pdbx_strand_id
1 'polypeptide(L)'
;MKLRIFVFYVLVIFLGLLTVSCGYLPSQAERDRAELNWPEEKLYITGKSRLDAGSCTGAIDYYLKLQQRFPFGDYTRQSFVEVAYCYYKTNDPDLAMETLDKFIKLYPSHPNMPYAYYLRGLVNFYRGRGVTDRFLPRDQAQRDPGATLDSFNDFSTVVQRFPESDYFEDARLRMVFLRNMLAQHELNVATYYMRRGAYVAASNRAREIVEKYQKAPVMPEALTVMAKSYKVMGMNDLMEDTLQVLELNYPQHPGIKDVRNLQLK
;
A
#
# COMPACT_ATOMS: atom_id res chain seq x y z
N MET A 1 50.16 -28.22 49.67
CA MET A 1 48.83 -28.11 50.34
C MET A 1 48.34 -26.67 50.40
N LYS A 2 49.14 -25.67 50.73
CA LYS A 2 48.74 -24.24 50.84
C LYS A 2 48.28 -23.61 49.49
N LEU A 3 48.85 -23.99 48.36
CA LEU A 3 48.49 -23.43 47.03
C LEU A 3 47.09 -23.91 46.58
N ARG A 4 46.69 -25.15 46.88
CA ARG A 4 45.35 -25.69 46.56
C ARG A 4 44.25 -24.99 47.35
N ILE A 5 44.53 -24.65 48.60
CA ILE A 5 43.58 -23.94 49.48
C ILE A 5 43.41 -22.50 49.00
N PHE A 6 44.50 -21.84 48.57
CA PHE A 6 44.44 -20.47 48.00
C PHE A 6 43.62 -20.40 46.72
N VAL A 7 43.83 -21.35 45.78
CA VAL A 7 43.08 -21.43 44.52
C VAL A 7 41.60 -21.68 44.81
N PHE A 8 41.26 -22.52 45.78
CA PHE A 8 39.88 -22.78 46.19
C PHE A 8 39.19 -21.52 46.73
N TYR A 9 39.85 -20.73 47.58
CA TYR A 9 39.30 -19.46 48.09
C TYR A 9 39.12 -18.42 47.01
N VAL A 10 40.05 -18.29 46.06
CA VAL A 10 39.93 -17.38 44.90
C VAL A 10 38.75 -17.80 44.04
N LEU A 11 38.54 -19.10 43.81
CA LEU A 11 37.44 -19.62 43.01
C LEU A 11 36.07 -19.40 43.68
N VAL A 12 35.98 -19.54 44.98
CA VAL A 12 34.76 -19.27 45.77
C VAL A 12 34.42 -17.80 45.79
N ILE A 13 35.44 -16.90 45.91
CA ILE A 13 35.24 -15.43 45.84
C ILE A 13 34.79 -15.03 44.43
N PHE A 14 35.35 -15.64 43.37
CA PHE A 14 34.96 -15.35 41.98
C PHE A 14 33.54 -15.85 41.68
N LEU A 15 33.15 -17.03 42.22
CA LEU A 15 31.79 -17.55 42.11
C LEU A 15 30.76 -16.68 42.85
N GLY A 16 31.16 -16.16 44.04
CA GLY A 16 30.33 -15.22 44.82
C GLY A 16 30.11 -13.87 44.17
N LEU A 17 31.06 -13.38 43.36
CA LEU A 17 30.94 -12.14 42.61
C LEU A 17 30.03 -12.28 41.40
N LEU A 18 29.85 -13.48 40.84
CA LEU A 18 28.96 -13.73 39.71
C LEU A 18 27.48 -13.75 40.12
N THR A 19 27.14 -13.96 41.39
CA THR A 19 25.75 -14.03 41.87
C THR A 19 25.16 -12.66 42.23
N VAL A 20 25.96 -11.60 42.33
CA VAL A 20 25.48 -10.24 42.72
C VAL A 20 25.07 -9.37 41.53
N SER A 21 25.28 -9.85 40.29
CA SER A 21 24.99 -9.08 39.08
C SER A 21 23.61 -9.36 38.44
N CYS A 22 22.69 -10.05 39.12
CA CYS A 22 21.28 -9.98 38.70
C CYS A 22 20.68 -8.67 39.18
N GLY A 23 20.94 -7.58 38.42
CA GLY A 23 20.20 -6.33 38.61
C GLY A 23 18.70 -6.65 38.60
N TYR A 24 18.00 -6.25 39.67
CA TYR A 24 16.56 -6.37 39.80
C TYR A 24 15.90 -5.62 38.63
N LEU A 25 15.52 -6.36 37.59
CA LEU A 25 14.71 -5.83 36.53
C LEU A 25 13.27 -5.69 37.04
N PRO A 26 12.71 -4.49 37.11
CA PRO A 26 11.34 -4.31 37.60
C PRO A 26 10.38 -5.19 36.81
N SER A 27 9.45 -5.80 37.51
CA SER A 27 8.37 -6.60 36.89
C SER A 27 7.54 -5.73 35.93
N GLN A 28 6.84 -6.36 34.99
CA GLN A 28 5.94 -5.62 34.08
C GLN A 28 4.93 -4.77 34.87
N ALA A 29 4.37 -5.32 35.94
CA ALA A 29 3.43 -4.61 36.81
C ALA A 29 4.02 -3.38 37.51
N GLU A 30 5.30 -3.43 37.91
CA GLU A 30 6.00 -2.28 38.50
C GLU A 30 6.30 -1.21 37.46
N ARG A 31 6.67 -1.60 36.24
CA ARG A 31 6.84 -0.67 35.12
C ARG A 31 5.52 0.01 34.79
N ASP A 32 4.44 -0.74 34.66
CA ASP A 32 3.12 -0.20 34.35
C ASP A 32 2.64 0.77 35.45
N ARG A 33 2.89 0.47 36.75
CA ARG A 33 2.59 1.41 37.86
C ARG A 33 3.42 2.68 37.78
N ALA A 34 4.70 2.58 37.45
CA ALA A 34 5.58 3.74 37.31
C ALA A 34 5.13 4.63 36.13
N GLU A 35 4.58 4.04 35.07
CA GLU A 35 4.10 4.73 33.89
C GLU A 35 2.72 5.40 34.08
N LEU A 36 1.92 4.98 35.10
CA LEU A 36 0.58 5.52 35.34
C LEU A 36 0.55 7.07 35.48
N ASN A 37 1.61 7.66 36.01
CA ASN A 37 1.67 9.10 36.25
C ASN A 37 2.49 9.86 35.18
N TRP A 38 2.88 9.18 34.07
CA TRP A 38 3.64 9.86 33.03
C TRP A 38 2.79 10.90 32.31
N PRO A 39 3.34 12.09 32.05
CA PRO A 39 2.67 13.09 31.21
C PRO A 39 2.63 12.64 29.75
N GLU A 40 1.76 13.29 28.98
CA GLU A 40 1.53 13.03 27.55
C GLU A 40 2.85 13.01 26.75
N GLU A 41 3.66 14.06 26.93
CA GLU A 41 4.93 14.21 26.24
C GLU A 41 5.89 13.03 26.50
N LYS A 42 5.97 12.56 27.74
CA LYS A 42 6.86 11.44 28.09
C LYS A 42 6.44 10.13 27.44
N LEU A 43 5.14 9.86 27.37
CA LEU A 43 4.61 8.68 26.66
C LEU A 43 4.95 8.77 25.17
N TYR A 44 4.74 9.95 24.57
CA TYR A 44 5.05 10.17 23.16
C TYR A 44 6.53 9.99 22.84
N ILE A 45 7.41 10.68 23.60
CA ILE A 45 8.87 10.60 23.39
C ILE A 45 9.38 9.17 23.57
N THR A 46 8.82 8.43 24.53
CA THR A 46 9.22 7.03 24.72
C THR A 46 8.76 6.15 23.56
N GLY A 47 7.52 6.31 23.10
CA GLY A 47 7.02 5.65 21.88
C GLY A 47 7.90 5.98 20.67
N LYS A 48 8.22 7.26 20.48
CA LYS A 48 9.10 7.73 19.41
C LYS A 48 10.48 7.11 19.46
N SER A 49 11.09 7.06 20.63
CA SER A 49 12.40 6.42 20.83
C SER A 49 12.37 4.92 20.48
N ARG A 50 11.26 4.22 20.79
CA ARG A 50 11.06 2.83 20.39
C ARG A 50 10.94 2.68 18.87
N LEU A 51 10.17 3.58 18.25
CA LEU A 51 10.02 3.61 16.81
C LEU A 51 11.36 3.84 16.09
N ASP A 52 12.12 4.84 16.55
CA ASP A 52 13.42 5.18 15.98
C ASP A 52 14.46 4.06 16.17
N ALA A 53 14.33 3.26 17.24
CA ALA A 53 15.09 2.03 17.46
C ALA A 53 14.56 0.82 16.64
N GLY A 54 13.57 1.01 15.77
CA GLY A 54 12.98 -0.04 14.93
C GLY A 54 12.00 -0.97 15.64
N SER A 55 11.65 -0.70 16.90
CA SER A 55 10.72 -1.50 17.68
C SER A 55 9.28 -1.01 17.52
N CYS A 56 8.63 -1.38 16.40
CA CYS A 56 7.24 -0.99 16.14
C CYS A 56 6.28 -1.48 17.22
N THR A 57 6.39 -2.73 17.65
CA THR A 57 5.53 -3.28 18.72
C THR A 57 5.65 -2.47 20.01
N GLY A 58 6.90 -2.15 20.42
CA GLY A 58 7.13 -1.33 21.61
C GLY A 58 6.64 0.11 21.47
N ALA A 59 6.69 0.68 20.26
CA ALA A 59 6.16 2.02 19.98
C ALA A 59 4.63 2.04 20.07
N ILE A 60 3.95 1.06 19.46
CA ILE A 60 2.49 0.92 19.50
C ILE A 60 1.98 0.90 20.94
N ASP A 61 2.62 0.14 21.84
CA ASP A 61 2.21 0.05 23.24
C ASP A 61 2.16 1.44 23.92
N TYR A 62 3.20 2.25 23.77
CA TYR A 62 3.23 3.61 24.34
C TYR A 62 2.25 4.56 23.67
N TYR A 63 2.08 4.48 22.35
CA TYR A 63 1.12 5.33 21.64
C TYR A 63 -0.33 4.98 21.95
N LEU A 64 -0.66 3.71 22.13
CA LEU A 64 -2.00 3.30 22.57
C LEU A 64 -2.29 3.74 24.01
N LYS A 65 -1.32 3.63 24.94
CA LYS A 65 -1.42 4.19 26.30
C LYS A 65 -1.64 5.70 26.26
N LEU A 66 -0.93 6.42 25.36
CA LEU A 66 -1.08 7.83 25.12
C LEU A 66 -2.50 8.18 24.66
N GLN A 67 -2.98 7.52 23.60
CA GLN A 67 -4.33 7.76 23.03
C GLN A 67 -5.45 7.47 24.04
N GLN A 68 -5.28 6.45 24.87
CA GLN A 68 -6.26 6.08 25.89
C GLN A 68 -6.35 7.13 27.02
N ARG A 69 -5.20 7.66 27.45
CA ARG A 69 -5.11 8.55 28.62
C ARG A 69 -5.31 10.01 28.28
N PHE A 70 -4.89 10.42 27.08
CA PHE A 70 -4.93 11.80 26.61
C PHE A 70 -5.61 11.94 25.24
N PRO A 71 -6.89 11.54 25.11
CA PRO A 71 -7.56 11.41 23.82
C PRO A 71 -7.63 12.71 22.99
N PHE A 72 -7.46 13.87 23.64
CA PHE A 72 -7.51 15.19 23.00
C PHE A 72 -6.15 15.89 22.94
N GLY A 73 -5.07 15.22 23.33
CA GLY A 73 -3.73 15.77 23.36
C GLY A 73 -3.15 16.03 21.99
N ASP A 74 -2.21 16.95 21.89
CA ASP A 74 -1.51 17.25 20.64
C ASP A 74 -0.64 16.09 20.18
N TYR A 75 0.08 15.46 21.10
CA TYR A 75 0.87 14.27 20.80
C TYR A 75 0.03 13.07 20.43
N THR A 76 -1.19 12.98 20.95
CA THR A 76 -2.14 11.94 20.57
C THR A 76 -2.48 12.00 19.09
N ARG A 77 -2.75 13.21 18.56
CA ARG A 77 -3.02 13.39 17.13
C ARG A 77 -1.88 12.88 16.24
N GLN A 78 -0.65 13.24 16.62
CA GLN A 78 0.55 12.79 15.92
C GLN A 78 0.73 11.26 16.00
N SER A 79 0.45 10.66 17.15
CA SER A 79 0.67 9.24 17.40
C SER A 79 -0.16 8.32 16.49
N PHE A 80 -1.31 8.76 15.97
CA PHE A 80 -2.13 7.96 15.05
C PHE A 80 -1.38 7.57 13.79
N VAL A 81 -0.71 8.52 13.14
CA VAL A 81 0.03 8.22 11.90
C VAL A 81 1.26 7.36 12.16
N GLU A 82 1.87 7.48 13.33
CA GLU A 82 3.01 6.66 13.74
C GLU A 82 2.60 5.21 14.10
N VAL A 83 1.44 5.04 14.75
CA VAL A 83 0.83 3.73 14.97
C VAL A 83 0.48 3.06 13.64
N ALA A 84 -0.16 3.79 12.73
CA ALA A 84 -0.49 3.27 11.40
C ALA A 84 0.76 2.86 10.62
N TYR A 85 1.83 3.66 10.69
CA TYR A 85 3.13 3.30 10.10
C TYR A 85 3.69 2.01 10.71
N CYS A 86 3.60 1.87 12.04
CA CYS A 86 4.04 0.65 12.70
C CYS A 86 3.24 -0.57 12.26
N TYR A 87 1.92 -0.49 12.16
CA TYR A 87 1.10 -1.58 11.63
C TYR A 87 1.44 -1.92 10.16
N TYR A 88 1.70 -0.90 9.34
CA TYR A 88 2.21 -1.14 7.99
C TYR A 88 3.55 -1.90 7.98
N LYS A 89 4.48 -1.54 8.87
CA LYS A 89 5.80 -2.19 8.99
C LYS A 89 5.74 -3.61 9.55
N THR A 90 4.77 -3.90 10.43
CA THR A 90 4.53 -5.25 10.99
C THR A 90 3.65 -6.12 10.09
N ASN A 91 3.25 -5.60 8.91
CA ASN A 91 2.40 -6.29 7.95
C ASN A 91 0.99 -6.60 8.48
N ASP A 92 0.43 -5.65 9.23
CA ASP A 92 -0.94 -5.65 9.72
C ASP A 92 -1.78 -4.61 8.96
N PRO A 93 -2.11 -4.85 7.67
CA PRO A 93 -2.72 -3.85 6.80
C PRO A 93 -4.10 -3.40 7.28
N ASP A 94 -4.88 -4.28 7.89
CA ASP A 94 -6.24 -3.96 8.35
C ASP A 94 -6.20 -2.97 9.53
N LEU A 95 -5.31 -3.17 10.51
CA LEU A 95 -5.11 -2.24 11.61
C LEU A 95 -4.51 -0.91 11.15
N ALA A 96 -3.61 -0.93 10.16
CA ALA A 96 -3.08 0.29 9.56
C ALA A 96 -4.20 1.10 8.90
N MET A 97 -5.07 0.47 8.10
CA MET A 97 -6.20 1.12 7.44
C MET A 97 -7.19 1.69 8.45
N GLU A 98 -7.63 0.91 9.44
CA GLU A 98 -8.54 1.37 10.50
C GLU A 98 -7.99 2.61 11.21
N THR A 99 -6.69 2.58 11.56
CA THR A 99 -6.02 3.69 12.26
C THR A 99 -5.95 4.94 11.39
N LEU A 100 -5.65 4.80 10.09
CA LEU A 100 -5.60 5.91 9.14
C LEU A 100 -6.99 6.50 8.87
N ASP A 101 -8.00 5.67 8.69
CA ASP A 101 -9.38 6.13 8.50
C ASP A 101 -9.90 6.89 9.71
N LYS A 102 -9.59 6.41 10.91
CA LYS A 102 -9.89 7.10 12.15
C LYS A 102 -9.19 8.46 12.24
N PHE A 103 -7.89 8.52 11.90
CA PHE A 103 -7.14 9.78 11.87
C PHE A 103 -7.73 10.78 10.87
N ILE A 104 -7.98 10.36 9.65
CA ILE A 104 -8.52 11.21 8.57
C ILE A 104 -9.90 11.77 8.96
N LYS A 105 -10.73 10.94 9.60
CA LYS A 105 -12.06 11.35 10.05
C LYS A 105 -12.02 12.32 11.23
N LEU A 106 -11.14 12.09 12.21
CA LEU A 106 -11.07 12.90 13.43
C LEU A 106 -10.32 14.22 13.24
N TYR A 107 -9.31 14.24 12.35
CA TYR A 107 -8.37 15.36 12.22
C TYR A 107 -8.19 15.84 10.77
N PRO A 108 -9.28 16.21 10.05
CA PRO A 108 -9.23 16.47 8.60
C PRO A 108 -8.34 17.65 8.18
N SER A 109 -7.98 18.51 9.11
CA SER A 109 -7.10 19.69 8.88
C SER A 109 -5.69 19.50 9.45
N HIS A 110 -5.32 18.28 9.86
CA HIS A 110 -4.00 18.06 10.46
C HIS A 110 -2.87 18.18 9.40
N PRO A 111 -1.70 18.75 9.74
CA PRO A 111 -0.57 18.88 8.80
C PRO A 111 -0.11 17.56 8.18
N ASN A 112 -0.26 16.44 8.89
CA ASN A 112 0.12 15.10 8.40
C ASN A 112 -0.96 14.44 7.51
N MET A 113 -1.98 15.18 7.09
CA MET A 113 -3.01 14.63 6.20
C MET A 113 -2.45 14.09 4.88
N PRO A 114 -1.50 14.80 4.20
CA PRO A 114 -0.83 14.25 3.03
C PRO A 114 -0.15 12.91 3.29
N TYR A 115 0.54 12.79 4.42
CA TYR A 115 1.19 11.54 4.82
C TYR A 115 0.19 10.43 5.11
N ALA A 116 -0.94 10.75 5.76
CA ALA A 116 -1.98 9.75 6.06
C ALA A 116 -2.56 9.13 4.78
N TYR A 117 -2.91 9.94 3.77
CA TYR A 117 -3.38 9.43 2.48
C TYR A 117 -2.27 8.68 1.72
N TYR A 118 -1.05 9.19 1.76
CA TYR A 118 0.10 8.52 1.14
C TYR A 118 0.35 7.14 1.76
N LEU A 119 0.37 7.05 3.09
CA LEU A 119 0.57 5.78 3.81
C LEU A 119 -0.60 4.81 3.56
N ARG A 120 -1.84 5.30 3.50
CA ARG A 120 -3.01 4.49 3.14
C ARG A 120 -2.90 3.92 1.72
N GLY A 121 -2.45 4.74 0.79
CA GLY A 121 -2.11 4.31 -0.56
C GLY A 121 -1.03 3.23 -0.57
N LEU A 122 0.03 3.35 0.25
CA LEU A 122 1.07 2.32 0.38
C LEU A 122 0.52 1.01 0.97
N VAL A 123 -0.31 1.08 2.00
CA VAL A 123 -0.94 -0.10 2.61
C VAL A 123 -1.74 -0.87 1.55
N ASN A 124 -2.61 -0.19 0.79
CA ASN A 124 -3.39 -0.80 -0.28
C ASN A 124 -2.50 -1.30 -1.44
N PHE A 125 -1.42 -0.57 -1.76
CA PHE A 125 -0.47 -0.96 -2.79
C PHE A 125 0.23 -2.29 -2.49
N TYR A 126 0.55 -2.54 -1.22
CA TYR A 126 1.20 -3.78 -0.79
C TYR A 126 0.22 -4.85 -0.31
N ARG A 127 -1.06 -4.50 -0.12
CA ARG A 127 -2.10 -5.44 0.29
C ARG A 127 -2.23 -6.57 -0.73
N GLY A 128 -2.25 -7.81 -0.24
CA GLY A 128 -2.35 -8.98 -1.10
C GLY A 128 -1.06 -9.37 -1.84
N ARG A 129 0.05 -8.69 -1.59
CA ARG A 129 1.38 -9.15 -2.02
C ARG A 129 1.91 -10.15 -0.99
N GLY A 130 1.84 -11.44 -1.33
CA GLY A 130 2.37 -12.49 -0.48
C GLY A 130 3.90 -12.58 -0.55
N VAL A 131 4.51 -13.21 0.44
CA VAL A 131 5.96 -13.52 0.46
C VAL A 131 6.36 -14.31 -0.81
N THR A 132 5.44 -15.09 -1.35
CA THR A 132 5.62 -15.88 -2.59
C THR A 132 5.73 -15.02 -3.84
N ASP A 133 5.20 -13.80 -3.88
CA ASP A 133 5.26 -12.93 -5.07
C ASP A 133 6.68 -12.48 -5.40
N ARG A 134 7.58 -12.53 -4.42
CA ARG A 134 9.01 -12.27 -4.60
C ARG A 134 9.71 -13.39 -5.40
N PHE A 135 9.21 -14.62 -5.30
CA PHE A 135 9.81 -15.82 -5.91
C PHE A 135 9.03 -16.31 -7.14
N LEU A 136 7.74 -16.04 -7.20
CA LEU A 136 6.85 -16.39 -8.28
C LEU A 136 6.11 -15.14 -8.75
N PRO A 137 6.72 -14.34 -9.64
CA PRO A 137 6.06 -13.13 -10.14
C PRO A 137 4.78 -13.53 -10.88
N ARG A 138 3.64 -13.29 -10.25
CA ARG A 138 2.33 -13.41 -10.88
C ARG A 138 2.02 -12.11 -11.60
N ASP A 139 1.35 -12.21 -12.74
CA ASP A 139 0.79 -11.03 -13.39
C ASP A 139 -0.22 -10.37 -12.45
N GLN A 140 0.18 -9.22 -11.88
CA GLN A 140 -0.61 -8.49 -10.90
C GLN A 140 -1.93 -7.96 -11.51
N ALA A 141 -1.97 -7.77 -12.85
CA ALA A 141 -3.18 -7.37 -13.55
C ALA A 141 -4.26 -8.47 -13.65
N GLN A 142 -3.96 -9.69 -13.22
CA GLN A 142 -4.95 -10.78 -13.16
C GLN A 142 -5.61 -10.92 -11.78
N ARG A 143 -5.23 -10.09 -10.81
CA ARG A 143 -5.81 -10.08 -9.46
C ARG A 143 -7.05 -9.21 -9.38
N ASP A 144 -7.77 -9.32 -8.27
CA ASP A 144 -8.85 -8.38 -7.93
C ASP A 144 -8.33 -6.95 -7.93
N PRO A 145 -8.88 -6.07 -8.77
CA PRO A 145 -8.44 -4.70 -8.89
C PRO A 145 -8.82 -3.81 -7.70
N GLY A 146 -9.60 -4.30 -6.72
CA GLY A 146 -10.13 -3.50 -5.62
C GLY A 146 -9.04 -2.74 -4.85
N ALA A 147 -8.07 -3.45 -4.27
CA ALA A 147 -6.97 -2.80 -3.55
C ALA A 147 -6.10 -1.90 -4.45
N THR A 148 -5.96 -2.25 -5.74
CA THR A 148 -5.26 -1.43 -6.73
C THR A 148 -5.99 -0.11 -6.97
N LEU A 149 -7.32 -0.15 -7.09
CA LEU A 149 -8.17 1.03 -7.26
C LEU A 149 -8.16 1.91 -6.00
N ASP A 150 -8.26 1.31 -4.82
CA ASP A 150 -8.20 2.03 -3.55
C ASP A 150 -6.86 2.75 -3.40
N SER A 151 -5.75 2.06 -3.69
CA SER A 151 -4.41 2.65 -3.71
C SER A 151 -4.31 3.83 -4.69
N PHE A 152 -4.86 3.67 -5.91
CA PHE A 152 -4.90 4.75 -6.91
C PHE A 152 -5.67 5.97 -6.40
N ASN A 153 -6.82 5.76 -5.77
CA ASN A 153 -7.66 6.83 -5.23
C ASN A 153 -6.95 7.57 -4.09
N ASP A 154 -6.24 6.86 -3.22
CA ASP A 154 -5.49 7.45 -2.11
C ASP A 154 -4.34 8.31 -2.63
N PHE A 155 -3.52 7.82 -3.56
CA PHE A 155 -2.47 8.62 -4.18
C PHE A 155 -3.03 9.78 -5.02
N SER A 156 -4.18 9.59 -5.69
CA SER A 156 -4.88 10.66 -6.39
C SER A 156 -5.27 11.79 -5.44
N THR A 157 -5.72 11.44 -4.23
CA THR A 157 -6.03 12.43 -3.19
C THR A 157 -4.79 13.23 -2.79
N VAL A 158 -3.62 12.58 -2.66
CA VAL A 158 -2.35 13.27 -2.38
C VAL A 158 -2.03 14.26 -3.50
N VAL A 159 -2.08 13.79 -4.76
CA VAL A 159 -1.71 14.60 -5.93
C VAL A 159 -2.65 15.79 -6.15
N GLN A 160 -3.96 15.60 -5.93
CA GLN A 160 -4.96 16.65 -6.19
C GLN A 160 -5.10 17.65 -5.06
N ARG A 161 -5.02 17.21 -3.81
CA ARG A 161 -5.29 18.05 -2.65
C ARG A 161 -4.03 18.61 -1.98
N PHE A 162 -2.89 17.98 -2.20
CA PHE A 162 -1.63 18.30 -1.50
C PHE A 162 -0.44 18.37 -2.45
N PRO A 163 -0.52 19.22 -3.51
CA PRO A 163 0.52 19.29 -4.57
C PRO A 163 1.89 19.76 -4.04
N GLU A 164 1.92 20.48 -2.90
CA GLU A 164 3.15 20.99 -2.28
C GLU A 164 3.76 20.02 -1.25
N SER A 165 3.18 18.81 -1.10
CA SER A 165 3.69 17.84 -0.12
C SER A 165 4.91 17.09 -0.64
N ASP A 166 5.80 16.69 0.26
CA ASP A 166 6.97 15.84 -0.04
C ASP A 166 6.59 14.49 -0.67
N TYR A 167 5.32 14.10 -0.55
CA TYR A 167 4.80 12.82 -1.08
C TYR A 167 4.25 12.93 -2.50
N PHE A 168 4.13 14.14 -3.05
CA PHE A 168 3.49 14.40 -4.34
C PHE A 168 4.13 13.62 -5.48
N GLU A 169 5.44 13.72 -5.67
CA GLU A 169 6.11 13.10 -6.81
C GLU A 169 6.06 11.57 -6.76
N ASP A 170 6.29 10.95 -5.60
CA ASP A 170 6.20 9.49 -5.48
C ASP A 170 4.74 9.02 -5.66
N ALA A 171 3.76 9.72 -5.10
CA ALA A 171 2.35 9.41 -5.30
C ALA A 171 1.97 9.48 -6.79
N ARG A 172 2.42 10.50 -7.52
CA ARG A 172 2.19 10.68 -8.96
C ARG A 172 2.77 9.53 -9.79
N LEU A 173 4.00 9.11 -9.47
CA LEU A 173 4.64 7.98 -10.15
C LEU A 173 3.89 6.66 -9.89
N ARG A 174 3.45 6.45 -8.66
CA ARG A 174 2.64 5.27 -8.30
C ARG A 174 1.29 5.28 -8.99
N MET A 175 0.64 6.43 -9.12
CA MET A 175 -0.61 6.54 -9.88
C MET A 175 -0.44 6.12 -11.34
N VAL A 176 0.66 6.52 -12.01
CA VAL A 176 0.94 6.09 -13.39
C VAL A 176 1.07 4.56 -13.47
N PHE A 177 1.80 3.96 -12.54
CA PHE A 177 1.96 2.51 -12.47
C PHE A 177 0.62 1.79 -12.22
N LEU A 178 -0.16 2.25 -11.23
CA LEU A 178 -1.45 1.66 -10.89
C LEU A 178 -2.48 1.80 -12.02
N ARG A 179 -2.52 2.98 -12.68
CA ARG A 179 -3.35 3.20 -13.87
C ARG A 179 -3.04 2.18 -14.97
N ASN A 180 -1.75 1.96 -15.24
CA ASN A 180 -1.34 1.00 -16.27
C ASN A 180 -1.72 -0.44 -15.88
N MET A 181 -1.64 -0.79 -14.60
CA MET A 181 -2.10 -2.09 -14.09
C MET A 181 -3.61 -2.26 -14.24
N LEU A 182 -4.40 -1.25 -13.88
CA LEU A 182 -5.86 -1.29 -14.02
C LEU A 182 -6.27 -1.41 -15.49
N ALA A 183 -5.63 -0.64 -16.36
CA ALA A 183 -5.86 -0.73 -17.81
C ALA A 183 -5.52 -2.13 -18.37
N GLN A 184 -4.42 -2.73 -17.92
CA GLN A 184 -4.04 -4.08 -18.32
C GLN A 184 -5.04 -5.13 -17.81
N HIS A 185 -5.56 -4.96 -16.58
CA HIS A 185 -6.60 -5.83 -16.05
C HIS A 185 -7.85 -5.79 -16.95
N GLU A 186 -8.35 -4.60 -17.29
CA GLU A 186 -9.52 -4.43 -18.16
C GLU A 186 -9.26 -5.03 -19.56
N LEU A 187 -8.05 -4.89 -20.12
CA LEU A 187 -7.69 -5.51 -21.39
C LEU A 187 -7.70 -7.04 -21.31
N ASN A 188 -7.21 -7.60 -20.22
CA ASN A 188 -7.25 -9.06 -20.01
C ASN A 188 -8.69 -9.57 -19.98
N VAL A 189 -9.58 -8.84 -19.29
CA VAL A 189 -11.02 -9.15 -19.23
C VAL A 189 -11.69 -8.99 -20.61
N ALA A 190 -11.39 -7.89 -21.33
CA ALA A 190 -11.91 -7.65 -22.67
C ALA A 190 -11.49 -8.77 -23.65
N THR A 191 -10.22 -9.16 -23.60
CA THR A 191 -9.66 -10.25 -24.41
C THR A 191 -10.28 -11.61 -24.07
N TYR A 192 -10.55 -11.86 -22.79
CA TYR A 192 -11.27 -13.06 -22.37
C TYR A 192 -12.68 -13.12 -22.97
N TYR A 193 -13.45 -12.04 -22.88
CA TYR A 193 -14.79 -11.95 -23.48
C TYR A 193 -14.74 -12.07 -25.01
N MET A 194 -13.76 -11.46 -25.66
CA MET A 194 -13.54 -11.59 -27.10
C MET A 194 -13.37 -13.06 -27.53
N ARG A 195 -12.54 -13.81 -26.81
CA ARG A 195 -12.33 -15.26 -27.06
C ARG A 195 -13.57 -16.11 -26.82
N ARG A 196 -14.48 -15.66 -25.94
CA ARG A 196 -15.75 -16.33 -25.64
C ARG A 196 -16.88 -15.94 -26.58
N GLY A 197 -16.65 -15.05 -27.55
CA GLY A 197 -17.69 -14.56 -28.46
C GLY A 197 -18.66 -13.56 -27.82
N ALA A 198 -18.37 -13.08 -26.60
CA ALA A 198 -19.18 -12.08 -25.90
C ALA A 198 -18.76 -10.66 -26.31
N TYR A 199 -18.99 -10.30 -27.58
CA TYR A 199 -18.46 -9.10 -28.21
C TYR A 199 -18.95 -7.80 -27.59
N VAL A 200 -20.21 -7.76 -27.12
CA VAL A 200 -20.75 -6.59 -26.38
C VAL A 200 -19.97 -6.36 -25.08
N ALA A 201 -19.70 -7.42 -24.31
CA ALA A 201 -18.93 -7.31 -23.09
C ALA A 201 -17.47 -6.94 -23.37
N ALA A 202 -16.87 -7.52 -24.43
CA ALA A 202 -15.51 -7.21 -24.85
C ALA A 202 -15.35 -5.73 -25.24
N SER A 203 -16.27 -5.19 -26.06
CA SER A 203 -16.23 -3.78 -26.47
C SER A 203 -16.45 -2.83 -25.30
N ASN A 204 -17.33 -3.17 -24.35
CA ASN A 204 -17.57 -2.33 -23.17
C ASN A 204 -16.34 -2.26 -22.26
N ARG A 205 -15.65 -3.39 -22.02
CA ARG A 205 -14.40 -3.40 -21.25
C ARG A 205 -13.26 -2.64 -21.95
N ALA A 206 -13.14 -2.80 -23.27
CA ALA A 206 -12.16 -2.05 -24.05
C ALA A 206 -12.45 -0.54 -24.05
N ARG A 207 -13.73 -0.14 -24.12
CA ARG A 207 -14.17 1.25 -24.01
C ARG A 207 -13.80 1.86 -22.68
N GLU A 208 -13.94 1.12 -21.59
CA GLU A 208 -13.55 1.57 -20.25
C GLU A 208 -12.07 1.99 -20.19
N ILE A 209 -11.19 1.27 -20.93
CA ILE A 209 -9.77 1.64 -21.04
C ILE A 209 -9.64 3.00 -21.74
N VAL A 210 -10.33 3.19 -22.85
CA VAL A 210 -10.27 4.42 -23.65
C VAL A 210 -10.78 5.64 -22.86
N GLU A 211 -11.84 5.45 -22.08
CA GLU A 211 -12.48 6.53 -21.32
C GLU A 211 -11.72 6.86 -20.02
N LYS A 212 -11.32 5.85 -19.24
CA LYS A 212 -10.79 6.04 -17.87
C LYS A 212 -9.27 6.00 -17.77
N TYR A 213 -8.59 5.25 -18.65
CA TYR A 213 -7.15 4.99 -18.54
C TYR A 213 -6.36 5.58 -19.70
N GLN A 214 -6.66 6.82 -20.06
CA GLN A 214 -5.95 7.55 -21.11
C GLN A 214 -4.43 7.51 -20.88
N LYS A 215 -3.66 7.40 -21.96
CA LYS A 215 -2.19 7.25 -21.96
C LYS A 215 -1.67 5.94 -21.34
N ALA A 216 -2.54 4.94 -21.12
CA ALA A 216 -2.06 3.60 -20.76
C ALA A 216 -1.38 2.95 -21.98
N PRO A 217 -0.27 2.20 -21.79
CA PRO A 217 0.43 1.53 -22.89
C PRO A 217 -0.44 0.56 -23.70
N VAL A 218 -1.49 0.02 -23.09
CA VAL A 218 -2.43 -0.94 -23.69
C VAL A 218 -3.53 -0.32 -24.53
N MET A 219 -3.49 0.99 -24.75
CA MET A 219 -4.50 1.71 -25.52
C MET A 219 -4.69 1.16 -26.95
N PRO A 220 -3.63 0.91 -27.76
CA PRO A 220 -3.81 0.41 -29.11
C PRO A 220 -4.42 -1.00 -29.16
N GLU A 221 -4.10 -1.87 -28.20
CA GLU A 221 -4.73 -3.17 -28.07
C GLU A 221 -6.21 -3.05 -27.68
N ALA A 222 -6.56 -2.13 -26.79
CA ALA A 222 -7.94 -1.87 -26.40
C ALA A 222 -8.78 -1.39 -27.59
N LEU A 223 -8.27 -0.41 -28.37
CA LEU A 223 -8.89 0.04 -29.61
C LEU A 223 -9.07 -1.10 -30.62
N THR A 224 -8.07 -1.98 -30.73
CA THR A 224 -8.13 -3.16 -31.60
C THR A 224 -9.24 -4.12 -31.18
N VAL A 225 -9.36 -4.45 -29.88
CA VAL A 225 -10.44 -5.30 -29.37
C VAL A 225 -11.79 -4.67 -29.59
N MET A 226 -11.93 -3.37 -29.36
CA MET A 226 -13.15 -2.62 -29.53
C MET A 226 -13.61 -2.62 -31.01
N ALA A 227 -12.71 -2.30 -31.95
CA ALA A 227 -13.01 -2.31 -33.38
C ALA A 227 -13.37 -3.72 -33.90
N LYS A 228 -12.61 -4.75 -33.50
CA LYS A 228 -12.94 -6.15 -33.84
C LYS A 228 -14.32 -6.55 -33.32
N SER A 229 -14.67 -6.16 -32.10
CA SER A 229 -15.97 -6.43 -31.50
C SER A 229 -17.11 -5.78 -32.28
N TYR A 230 -16.96 -4.50 -32.65
CA TYR A 230 -17.95 -3.77 -33.47
C TYR A 230 -18.09 -4.37 -34.86
N LYS A 231 -16.98 -4.76 -35.51
CA LYS A 231 -17.02 -5.44 -36.80
C LYS A 231 -17.84 -6.71 -36.77
N VAL A 232 -17.62 -7.57 -35.75
CA VAL A 232 -18.38 -8.83 -35.62
C VAL A 232 -19.86 -8.59 -35.31
N MET A 233 -20.19 -7.53 -34.60
CA MET A 233 -21.59 -7.13 -34.33
C MET A 233 -22.27 -6.39 -35.49
N GLY A 234 -21.58 -6.16 -36.60
CA GLY A 234 -22.12 -5.41 -37.75
C GLY A 234 -22.29 -3.90 -37.52
N MET A 235 -21.65 -3.35 -36.49
CA MET A 235 -21.66 -1.93 -36.12
C MET A 235 -20.57 -1.20 -36.90
N ASN A 236 -20.72 -1.08 -38.24
CA ASN A 236 -19.67 -0.63 -39.14
C ASN A 236 -19.22 0.79 -38.85
N ASP A 237 -20.12 1.71 -38.53
CA ASP A 237 -19.77 3.11 -38.24
C ASP A 237 -18.86 3.20 -37.01
N LEU A 238 -19.24 2.53 -35.95
CA LEU A 238 -18.41 2.51 -34.71
C LEU A 238 -17.06 1.80 -34.91
N MET A 239 -17.02 0.79 -35.77
CA MET A 239 -15.79 0.09 -36.14
C MET A 239 -14.86 1.05 -36.90
N GLU A 240 -15.36 1.76 -37.91
CA GLU A 240 -14.54 2.70 -38.70
C GLU A 240 -14.05 3.88 -37.84
N ASP A 241 -14.91 4.47 -37.00
CA ASP A 241 -14.51 5.54 -36.08
C ASP A 241 -13.39 5.07 -35.13
N THR A 242 -13.55 3.88 -34.58
CA THR A 242 -12.54 3.31 -33.68
C THR A 242 -11.21 3.00 -34.40
N LEU A 243 -11.32 2.47 -35.63
CA LEU A 243 -10.16 2.17 -36.47
C LEU A 243 -9.43 3.44 -36.88
N GLN A 244 -10.16 4.51 -37.21
CA GLN A 244 -9.58 5.81 -37.52
C GLN A 244 -8.80 6.39 -36.35
N VAL A 245 -9.32 6.27 -35.12
CA VAL A 245 -8.58 6.68 -33.90
C VAL A 245 -7.29 5.84 -33.73
N LEU A 246 -7.36 4.55 -33.99
CA LEU A 246 -6.19 3.66 -33.92
C LEU A 246 -5.13 4.05 -34.97
N GLU A 247 -5.54 4.30 -36.22
CA GLU A 247 -4.66 4.68 -37.33
C GLU A 247 -3.97 6.02 -37.09
N LEU A 248 -4.72 7.02 -36.59
CA LEU A 248 -4.20 8.37 -36.34
C LEU A 248 -3.16 8.37 -35.19
N ASN A 249 -3.41 7.62 -34.12
CA ASN A 249 -2.55 7.65 -32.93
C ASN A 249 -1.46 6.58 -32.94
N TYR A 250 -1.70 5.46 -33.63
CA TYR A 250 -0.81 4.28 -33.63
C TYR A 250 -0.68 3.69 -35.05
N PRO A 251 -0.20 4.44 -36.05
CA PRO A 251 -0.27 4.08 -37.48
C PRO A 251 0.45 2.80 -37.86
N GLN A 252 1.39 2.34 -37.03
CA GLN A 252 2.14 1.10 -37.28
C GLN A 252 1.63 -0.08 -36.46
N HIS A 253 0.57 0.07 -35.69
CA HIS A 253 0.07 -1.00 -34.83
C HIS A 253 -0.54 -2.15 -35.66
N PRO A 254 -0.14 -3.42 -35.40
CA PRO A 254 -0.61 -4.56 -36.20
C PRO A 254 -2.12 -4.77 -36.14
N GLY A 255 -2.77 -4.33 -35.08
CA GLY A 255 -4.22 -4.38 -34.89
C GLY A 255 -5.02 -3.74 -36.04
N ILE A 256 -4.47 -2.76 -36.74
CA ILE A 256 -5.10 -2.13 -37.93
C ILE A 256 -5.35 -3.21 -39.01
N LYS A 257 -4.30 -3.95 -39.36
CA LYS A 257 -4.40 -5.04 -40.35
C LYS A 257 -5.31 -6.16 -39.85
N ASP A 258 -5.24 -6.47 -38.58
CA ASP A 258 -6.10 -7.48 -37.96
C ASP A 258 -7.59 -7.18 -38.03
N VAL A 259 -7.98 -5.91 -37.80
CA VAL A 259 -9.37 -5.44 -37.91
C VAL A 259 -9.82 -5.51 -39.39
N ARG A 260 -9.00 -4.96 -40.30
CA ARG A 260 -9.33 -4.90 -41.74
C ARG A 260 -9.52 -6.28 -42.35
N ASN A 261 -8.64 -7.24 -42.01
CA ASN A 261 -8.60 -8.60 -42.57
C ASN A 261 -9.52 -9.59 -41.81
N LEU A 262 -10.21 -9.17 -40.75
CA LEU A 262 -11.10 -10.05 -39.99
C LEU A 262 -12.27 -10.50 -40.89
N GLN A 263 -12.31 -11.80 -41.22
CA GLN A 263 -13.41 -12.43 -41.94
C GLN A 263 -14.50 -12.86 -40.97
N LEU A 264 -15.72 -12.46 -41.25
CA LEU A 264 -16.91 -12.92 -40.50
C LEU A 264 -17.31 -14.29 -41.06
N LYS A 265 -17.36 -15.29 -40.22
CA LYS A 265 -17.87 -16.63 -40.57
C LYS A 265 -19.37 -16.67 -40.45
#